data_f89c898bb5dfdea8e1d5d8e5070b9614
#
_entry.id   f89c898bb5dfdea8e1d5d8e5070b9614
#
_cell.length_a   1.000
_cell.length_b   1.000
_cell.length_c   1.000
_cell.angle_alpha   90.00
_cell.angle_beta   90.00
_cell.angle_gamma   90.00
#
_symmetry.space_group_name_H-M   'P 1'
#
loop_
_entity.id
_entity.type
_entity.pdbx_description
1 polymer ?
#
loop_
_entity_poly.entity_id
_entity_poly.type
_entity_poly.pdbx_seq_one_letter_code
_entity_poly.pdbx_strand_id
1 'polypeptide(L)'
;MANEQVFPPWFFDRADESPDTFFYAPDRLVTHIDEGAIAAVGELYDELELTGDVLDICSSWISHFRTPPRRLVAMGMNEVELRANEMASSWAVKDLNVDPTLPFDDATFDAVTCCVSVDYLARPLEVFAEVARVLRPGGPFVATFSNRCFPTKVIRGWLSTDDEGHCAIVATYFELTAGFERAT
;
A
#
# COMPACT_ATOMS: atom_id res chain seq x y z
N MET A 1 -13.05 -18.52 -7.63
CA MET A 1 -14.52 -18.63 -7.39
C MET A 1 -14.91 -18.41 -5.91
N ALA A 2 -13.98 -18.44 -4.94
CA ALA A 2 -14.30 -18.16 -3.52
C ALA A 2 -14.41 -16.64 -3.20
N ASN A 3 -13.80 -15.76 -3.98
CA ASN A 3 -13.70 -14.34 -3.68
C ASN A 3 -14.94 -13.51 -4.04
N GLU A 4 -15.75 -13.95 -4.99
CA GLU A 4 -16.99 -13.25 -5.38
C GLU A 4 -18.09 -13.29 -4.30
N GLN A 5 -17.96 -14.17 -3.29
CA GLN A 5 -18.93 -14.28 -2.20
C GLN A 5 -18.63 -13.39 -0.99
N VAL A 6 -17.40 -12.89 -0.82
CA VAL A 6 -17.00 -12.08 0.35
C VAL A 6 -17.29 -10.60 0.13
N PHE A 7 -16.98 -10.11 -1.08
CA PHE A 7 -17.22 -8.73 -1.45
C PHE A 7 -18.35 -8.65 -2.49
N PRO A 8 -19.33 -7.75 -2.33
CA PRO A 8 -20.36 -7.54 -3.35
C PRO A 8 -19.74 -6.99 -4.64
N PRO A 9 -20.36 -7.18 -5.82
CA PRO A 9 -19.78 -6.79 -7.11
C PRO A 9 -19.35 -5.34 -7.24
N TRP A 10 -20.05 -4.43 -6.55
CA TRP A 10 -19.78 -2.99 -6.57
C TRP A 10 -18.68 -2.54 -5.60
N PHE A 11 -18.15 -3.43 -4.78
CA PHE A 11 -17.29 -3.09 -3.64
C PHE A 11 -16.02 -2.36 -4.06
N PHE A 12 -15.42 -2.79 -5.17
CA PHE A 12 -14.18 -2.23 -5.71
C PHE A 12 -14.42 -1.14 -6.78
N ASP A 13 -15.69 -0.80 -7.07
CA ASP A 13 -16.01 0.33 -7.96
C ASP A 13 -15.53 1.63 -7.33
N ARG A 14 -15.22 2.61 -8.17
CA ARG A 14 -14.79 3.95 -7.75
C ARG A 14 -15.71 5.01 -8.37
N ALA A 15 -15.77 6.19 -7.79
CA ALA A 15 -16.56 7.28 -8.35
C ALA A 15 -15.94 7.82 -9.65
N ASP A 16 -14.62 7.77 -9.78
CA ASP A 16 -13.87 8.09 -10.99
C ASP A 16 -13.08 6.87 -11.47
N GLU A 17 -13.60 6.23 -12.52
CA GLU A 17 -13.00 5.08 -13.20
C GLU A 17 -12.03 5.48 -14.33
N SER A 18 -11.74 6.77 -14.50
CA SER A 18 -10.71 7.20 -15.45
C SER A 18 -9.34 6.66 -15.06
N PRO A 19 -8.42 6.46 -16.03
CA PRO A 19 -7.08 5.97 -15.74
C PRO A 19 -6.39 6.74 -14.61
N ASP A 20 -5.84 6.01 -13.64
CA ASP A 20 -5.18 6.59 -12.47
C ASP A 20 -3.97 7.45 -12.85
N THR A 21 -3.36 7.18 -13.98
CA THR A 21 -2.29 8.00 -14.56
C THR A 21 -2.70 9.47 -14.74
N PHE A 22 -3.96 9.78 -15.02
CA PHE A 22 -4.42 11.18 -15.12
C PHE A 22 -4.53 11.83 -13.74
N PHE A 23 -5.00 11.09 -12.75
CA PHE A 23 -5.13 11.59 -11.38
C PHE A 23 -3.76 11.83 -10.73
N TYR A 24 -2.81 10.92 -10.92
CA TYR A 24 -1.47 11.01 -10.32
C TYR A 24 -0.44 11.77 -11.18
N ALA A 25 -0.80 12.27 -12.37
CA ALA A 25 0.10 13.08 -13.21
C ALA A 25 0.58 14.38 -12.55
N PRO A 26 -0.26 15.17 -11.84
CA PRO A 26 0.21 16.35 -11.12
C PRO A 26 1.04 15.99 -9.89
N ASP A 27 2.23 16.57 -9.76
CA ASP A 27 3.12 16.37 -8.61
C ASP A 27 2.48 16.89 -7.31
N ARG A 28 2.51 16.08 -6.25
CA ARG A 28 1.97 16.40 -4.92
C ARG A 28 3.04 16.18 -3.85
N LEU A 29 3.95 17.12 -3.71
CA LEU A 29 4.97 17.11 -2.66
C LEU A 29 4.40 17.64 -1.34
N VAL A 30 3.32 17.03 -0.87
CA VAL A 30 2.62 17.37 0.37
C VAL A 30 2.37 16.10 1.20
N THR A 31 2.32 16.25 2.50
CA THR A 31 1.92 15.15 3.39
C THR A 31 0.40 15.02 3.40
N HIS A 32 -0.11 13.79 3.23
CA HIS A 32 -1.55 13.51 3.22
C HIS A 32 -2.11 13.23 4.62
N ILE A 33 -1.24 12.98 5.59
CA ILE A 33 -1.56 12.78 7.00
C ILE A 33 -0.85 13.83 7.86
N ASP A 34 -1.35 14.06 9.07
CA ASP A 34 -0.79 15.04 9.99
C ASP A 34 0.49 14.51 10.70
N GLU A 35 1.17 15.42 11.40
CA GLU A 35 2.44 15.09 12.08
C GLU A 35 2.28 13.99 13.14
N GLY A 36 1.13 13.91 13.81
CA GLY A 36 0.86 12.86 14.80
C GLY A 36 0.76 11.48 14.14
N ALA A 37 0.05 11.39 13.00
CA ALA A 37 -0.05 10.15 12.23
C ALA A 37 1.31 9.76 11.61
N ILE A 38 2.09 10.72 11.11
CA ILE A 38 3.45 10.49 10.61
C ILE A 38 4.33 9.89 11.73
N ALA A 39 4.28 10.48 12.92
CA ALA A 39 5.04 9.99 14.06
C ALA A 39 4.65 8.57 14.45
N ALA A 40 3.34 8.28 14.49
CA ALA A 40 2.82 6.95 14.81
C ALA A 40 3.24 5.88 13.79
N VAL A 41 3.22 6.20 12.48
CA VAL A 41 3.71 5.30 11.43
C VAL A 41 5.21 5.03 11.61
N GLY A 42 6.00 6.06 11.87
CA GLY A 42 7.45 5.90 12.11
C GLY A 42 7.74 5.07 13.37
N GLU A 43 6.96 5.24 14.44
CA GLU A 43 7.06 4.41 15.66
C GLU A 43 6.74 2.95 15.38
N LEU A 44 5.66 2.69 14.66
CA LEU A 44 5.28 1.33 14.25
C LEU A 44 6.39 0.64 13.43
N TYR A 45 7.02 1.37 12.49
CA TYR A 45 8.11 0.80 11.69
C TYR A 45 9.36 0.49 12.53
N ASP A 46 9.65 1.33 13.53
CA ASP A 46 10.73 1.07 14.51
C ASP A 46 10.39 -0.14 15.40
N GLU A 47 9.16 -0.24 15.92
CA GLU A 47 8.69 -1.38 16.75
C GLU A 47 8.74 -2.71 16.00
N LEU A 48 8.45 -2.69 14.71
CA LEU A 48 8.51 -3.86 13.82
C LEU A 48 9.92 -4.12 13.27
N GLU A 49 10.92 -3.32 13.65
CA GLU A 49 12.31 -3.45 13.23
C GLU A 49 12.50 -3.52 11.71
N LEU A 50 11.78 -2.67 10.95
CA LEU A 50 11.84 -2.65 9.48
C LEU A 50 13.15 -2.04 8.97
N THR A 51 14.28 -2.68 9.23
CA THR A 51 15.64 -2.17 8.97
C THR A 51 16.33 -2.81 7.77
N GLY A 52 15.72 -3.84 7.15
CA GLY A 52 16.28 -4.64 6.06
C GLY A 52 16.06 -4.05 4.67
N ASP A 53 15.84 -4.94 3.69
CA ASP A 53 15.41 -4.58 2.34
C ASP A 53 13.88 -4.40 2.36
N VAL A 54 13.41 -3.18 2.18
CA VAL A 54 11.99 -2.83 2.26
C VAL A 54 11.48 -2.37 0.90
N LEU A 55 10.30 -2.86 0.52
CA LEU A 55 9.51 -2.34 -0.60
C LEU A 55 8.35 -1.50 -0.05
N ASP A 56 8.27 -0.24 -0.44
CA ASP A 56 7.17 0.67 -0.12
C ASP A 56 6.28 0.82 -1.34
N ILE A 57 5.14 0.11 -1.36
CA ILE A 57 4.18 0.13 -2.47
C ILE A 57 3.19 1.28 -2.34
N CYS A 58 2.66 1.75 -3.46
CA CYS A 58 1.81 2.95 -3.55
C CYS A 58 2.47 4.18 -2.92
N SER A 59 3.79 4.23 -2.98
CA SER A 59 4.65 5.24 -2.39
C SER A 59 4.68 6.54 -3.21
N SER A 60 5.22 7.57 -2.61
CA SER A 60 5.38 8.90 -3.19
C SER A 60 6.74 9.49 -2.76
N TRP A 61 6.79 10.82 -2.59
CA TRP A 61 8.00 11.57 -2.24
C TRP A 61 8.51 11.37 -0.81
N ILE A 62 7.76 10.67 0.05
CA ILE A 62 8.09 10.45 1.44
C ILE A 62 7.64 9.04 1.88
N SER A 63 8.50 8.36 2.64
CA SER A 63 8.24 7.04 3.23
C SER A 63 8.53 7.13 4.73
N HIS A 64 7.62 7.46 5.53
CA HIS A 64 7.61 7.87 6.95
C HIS A 64 8.49 7.08 7.95
N PHE A 65 9.59 6.49 7.52
CA PHE A 65 10.60 5.88 8.39
C PHE A 65 11.32 6.95 9.23
N ARG A 66 11.55 6.71 10.50
CA ARG A 66 12.37 7.59 11.37
C ARG A 66 13.86 7.40 11.08
N THR A 67 14.25 6.17 10.80
CA THR A 67 15.59 5.80 10.34
C THR A 67 15.48 5.04 9.03
N PRO A 68 16.20 5.45 7.97
CA PRO A 68 16.15 4.73 6.71
C PRO A 68 16.52 3.26 6.88
N PRO A 69 15.78 2.32 6.25
CA PRO A 69 16.19 0.91 6.24
C PRO A 69 17.46 0.74 5.39
N ARG A 70 18.09 -0.44 5.47
CA ARG A 70 19.30 -0.76 4.69
C ARG A 70 19.12 -0.47 3.20
N ARG A 71 17.97 -0.79 2.65
CA ARG A 71 17.56 -0.50 1.29
C ARG A 71 16.05 -0.25 1.26
N LEU A 72 15.65 0.87 0.69
CA LEU A 72 14.25 1.19 0.42
C LEU A 72 14.01 1.27 -1.08
N VAL A 73 13.07 0.49 -1.59
CA VAL A 73 12.57 0.61 -2.95
C VAL A 73 11.18 1.24 -2.88
N ALA A 74 11.02 2.45 -3.40
CA ALA A 74 9.73 3.12 -3.48
C ALA A 74 9.03 2.77 -4.80
N MET A 75 7.78 2.33 -4.76
CA MET A 75 7.00 2.04 -5.96
C MET A 75 5.68 2.78 -5.92
N GLY A 76 5.40 3.56 -6.95
CA GLY A 76 4.21 4.42 -7.04
C GLY A 76 3.90 4.84 -8.46
N MET A 77 3.07 5.87 -8.62
CA MET A 77 2.55 6.28 -9.90
C MET A 77 3.26 7.51 -10.51
N ASN A 78 3.86 8.37 -9.69
CA ASN A 78 4.49 9.61 -10.14
C ASN A 78 6.01 9.54 -9.98
N GLU A 79 6.74 9.52 -11.08
CA GLU A 79 8.20 9.40 -11.07
C GLU A 79 8.90 10.60 -10.43
N VAL A 80 8.35 11.81 -10.57
CA VAL A 80 8.93 13.02 -9.97
C VAL A 80 8.86 12.96 -8.46
N GLU A 81 7.72 12.52 -7.93
CA GLU A 81 7.54 12.30 -6.50
C GLU A 81 8.49 11.21 -5.97
N LEU A 82 8.54 10.06 -6.66
CA LEU A 82 9.42 8.96 -6.25
C LEU A 82 10.90 9.35 -6.23
N ARG A 83 11.35 10.15 -7.20
CA ARG A 83 12.72 10.70 -7.24
C ARG A 83 13.01 11.68 -6.09
N ALA A 84 12.00 12.36 -5.60
CA ALA A 84 12.11 13.27 -4.47
C ALA A 84 12.15 12.56 -3.11
N ASN A 85 11.92 11.25 -3.06
CA ASN A 85 11.96 10.47 -1.84
C ASN A 85 13.43 10.24 -1.41
N GLU A 86 13.90 11.04 -0.47
CA GLU A 86 15.29 11.03 0.00
C GLU A 86 15.70 9.72 0.69
N MET A 87 14.74 8.91 1.16
CA MET A 87 15.02 7.62 1.78
C MET A 87 15.12 6.48 0.76
N ALA A 88 14.55 6.66 -0.43
CA ALA A 88 14.52 5.61 -1.45
C ALA A 88 15.89 5.42 -2.10
N SER A 89 16.41 4.19 -2.05
CA SER A 89 17.63 3.78 -2.77
C SER A 89 17.39 3.62 -4.26
N SER A 90 16.17 3.27 -4.63
CA SER A 90 15.69 3.11 -6.00
C SER A 90 14.17 3.20 -6.05
N TRP A 91 13.62 3.34 -7.26
CA TRP A 91 12.17 3.42 -7.43
C TRP A 91 11.70 2.66 -8.67
N ALA A 92 10.40 2.35 -8.69
CA ALA A 92 9.69 1.81 -9.84
C ALA A 92 8.36 2.53 -10.05
N VAL A 93 8.04 2.87 -11.29
CA VAL A 93 6.73 3.44 -11.64
C VAL A 93 5.80 2.31 -12.04
N LYS A 94 4.67 2.18 -11.34
CA LYS A 94 3.73 1.07 -11.55
C LYS A 94 2.30 1.46 -11.15
N ASP A 95 1.35 1.14 -12.01
CA ASP A 95 -0.09 1.18 -11.72
C ASP A 95 -0.57 -0.23 -11.35
N LEU A 96 -0.75 -0.47 -10.05
CA LEU A 96 -1.18 -1.76 -9.51
C LEU A 96 -2.64 -2.10 -9.80
N ASN A 97 -3.46 -1.11 -10.14
CA ASN A 97 -4.85 -1.33 -10.55
C ASN A 97 -4.95 -1.84 -11.99
N VAL A 98 -3.97 -1.49 -12.85
CA VAL A 98 -3.87 -2.00 -14.22
C VAL A 98 -3.16 -3.35 -14.26
N ASP A 99 -2.00 -3.41 -13.63
CA ASP A 99 -1.19 -4.64 -13.56
C ASP A 99 -0.66 -4.83 -12.12
N PRO A 100 -1.25 -5.75 -11.34
CA PRO A 100 -0.90 -5.97 -9.94
C PRO A 100 0.43 -6.70 -9.75
N THR A 101 1.07 -7.21 -10.81
CA THR A 101 2.34 -7.93 -10.69
C THR A 101 3.46 -7.01 -10.22
N LEU A 102 4.28 -7.46 -9.27
CA LEU A 102 5.43 -6.72 -8.78
C LEU A 102 6.68 -7.08 -9.59
N PRO A 103 7.44 -6.10 -10.13
CA PRO A 103 8.59 -6.35 -11.01
C PRO A 103 9.85 -6.77 -10.23
N PHE A 104 9.68 -7.69 -9.28
CA PHE A 104 10.74 -8.20 -8.43
C PHE A 104 10.67 -9.72 -8.33
N ASP A 105 11.82 -10.36 -8.07
CA ASP A 105 11.90 -11.80 -7.87
C ASP A 105 11.25 -12.23 -6.56
N ASP A 106 10.93 -13.51 -6.43
CA ASP A 106 10.41 -14.12 -5.20
C ASP A 106 11.39 -13.90 -4.03
N ALA A 107 10.85 -13.73 -2.83
CA ALA A 107 11.63 -13.61 -1.60
C ALA A 107 12.77 -12.57 -1.66
N THR A 108 12.48 -11.40 -2.25
CA THR A 108 13.45 -10.30 -2.42
C THR A 108 13.53 -9.39 -1.20
N PHE A 109 12.39 -9.14 -0.53
CA PHE A 109 12.29 -8.13 0.51
C PHE A 109 12.12 -8.74 1.91
N ASP A 110 12.71 -8.07 2.90
CA ASP A 110 12.55 -8.41 4.31
C ASP A 110 11.20 -7.90 4.86
N ALA A 111 10.68 -6.80 4.30
CA ALA A 111 9.36 -6.24 4.63
C ALA A 111 8.74 -5.52 3.42
N VAL A 112 7.42 -5.38 3.45
CA VAL A 112 6.67 -4.51 2.51
C VAL A 112 5.81 -3.55 3.32
N THR A 113 5.73 -2.29 2.87
CA THR A 113 4.85 -1.27 3.45
C THR A 113 3.87 -0.74 2.41
N CYS A 114 2.67 -0.38 2.86
CA CYS A 114 1.68 0.37 2.10
C CYS A 114 1.09 1.42 3.03
N CYS A 115 1.56 2.67 2.90
CA CYS A 115 1.16 3.74 3.79
C CYS A 115 0.03 4.58 3.18
N VAL A 116 -1.12 4.64 3.86
CA VAL A 116 -2.32 5.43 3.53
C VAL A 116 -2.78 5.32 2.07
N SER A 117 -2.70 4.11 1.51
CA SER A 117 -3.01 3.90 0.08
C SER A 117 -3.72 2.58 -0.22
N VAL A 118 -3.92 1.70 0.76
CA VAL A 118 -4.58 0.40 0.57
C VAL A 118 -6.03 0.53 0.09
N ASP A 119 -6.67 1.63 0.44
CA ASP A 119 -8.04 2.01 0.11
C ASP A 119 -8.26 2.40 -1.37
N TYR A 120 -7.17 2.58 -2.14
CA TYR A 120 -7.22 2.85 -3.59
C TYR A 120 -7.01 1.60 -4.46
N LEU A 121 -6.71 0.45 -3.86
CA LEU A 121 -6.50 -0.78 -4.60
C LEU A 121 -7.84 -1.37 -5.06
N ALA A 122 -8.07 -1.38 -6.37
CA ALA A 122 -9.23 -2.02 -6.99
C ALA A 122 -9.03 -3.54 -7.18
N ARG A 123 -7.78 -4.01 -7.08
CA ARG A 123 -7.38 -5.43 -7.19
C ARG A 123 -6.53 -5.87 -5.99
N PRO A 124 -7.01 -5.64 -4.73
CA PRO A 124 -6.17 -5.83 -3.54
C PRO A 124 -5.69 -7.26 -3.35
N LEU A 125 -6.52 -8.26 -3.63
CA LEU A 125 -6.15 -9.67 -3.42
C LEU A 125 -5.00 -10.12 -4.33
N GLU A 126 -4.96 -9.61 -5.56
CA GLU A 126 -3.87 -9.90 -6.50
C GLU A 126 -2.60 -9.17 -6.09
N VAL A 127 -2.70 -7.92 -5.63
CA VAL A 127 -1.56 -7.17 -5.08
C VAL A 127 -1.02 -7.84 -3.83
N PHE A 128 -1.88 -8.26 -2.90
CA PHE A 128 -1.46 -8.96 -1.68
C PHE A 128 -0.78 -10.30 -1.99
N ALA A 129 -1.27 -11.05 -3.00
CA ALA A 129 -0.62 -12.27 -3.45
C ALA A 129 0.80 -12.01 -3.99
N GLU A 130 0.99 -10.93 -4.74
CA GLU A 130 2.31 -10.52 -5.23
C GLU A 130 3.21 -10.03 -4.09
N VAL A 131 2.65 -9.30 -3.11
CA VAL A 131 3.40 -8.94 -1.89
C VAL A 131 3.87 -10.19 -1.15
N ALA A 132 2.99 -11.19 -0.96
CA ALA A 132 3.39 -12.47 -0.34
C ALA A 132 4.50 -13.19 -1.12
N ARG A 133 4.48 -13.11 -2.47
CA ARG A 133 5.51 -13.71 -3.33
C ARG A 133 6.88 -13.05 -3.16
N VAL A 134 6.92 -11.71 -3.14
CA VAL A 134 8.20 -10.98 -3.07
C VAL A 134 8.77 -10.88 -1.66
N LEU A 135 7.97 -11.15 -0.62
CA LEU A 135 8.43 -11.21 0.76
C LEU A 135 9.23 -12.48 1.02
N ARG A 136 10.31 -12.33 1.80
CA ARG A 136 10.99 -13.48 2.39
C ARG A 136 10.07 -14.15 3.43
N PRO A 137 10.19 -15.47 3.62
CA PRO A 137 9.42 -16.15 4.65
C PRO A 137 9.58 -15.47 6.03
N GLY A 138 8.46 -15.16 6.66
CA GLY A 138 8.42 -14.46 7.96
C GLY A 138 8.53 -12.92 7.86
N GLY A 139 8.70 -12.36 6.67
CA GLY A 139 8.70 -10.91 6.47
C GLY A 139 7.30 -10.31 6.64
N PRO A 140 7.16 -9.16 7.36
CA PRO A 140 5.87 -8.51 7.53
C PRO A 140 5.43 -7.72 6.29
N PHE A 141 4.11 -7.69 6.06
CA PHE A 141 3.45 -6.69 5.24
C PHE A 141 2.68 -5.72 6.15
N VAL A 142 3.02 -4.45 6.12
CA VAL A 142 2.44 -3.41 6.99
C VAL A 142 1.59 -2.47 6.15
N ALA A 143 0.27 -2.52 6.34
CA ALA A 143 -0.68 -1.60 5.73
C ALA A 143 -1.18 -0.61 6.78
N THR A 144 -0.87 0.67 6.63
CA THR A 144 -1.41 1.74 7.45
C THR A 144 -2.41 2.57 6.66
N PHE A 145 -3.44 3.07 7.31
CA PHE A 145 -4.47 3.89 6.68
C PHE A 145 -5.07 4.91 7.66
N SER A 146 -5.78 5.88 7.15
CA SER A 146 -6.41 6.94 7.93
C SER A 146 -7.85 7.15 7.45
N ASN A 147 -8.59 8.02 8.15
CA ASN A 147 -9.92 8.46 7.73
C ASN A 147 -9.88 9.50 6.58
N ARG A 148 -8.69 9.84 6.07
CA ARG A 148 -8.52 10.77 4.94
C ARG A 148 -8.30 9.96 3.66
N CYS A 149 -9.09 10.27 2.64
CA CYS A 149 -8.94 9.67 1.32
C CYS A 149 -9.32 10.67 0.22
N PHE A 150 -8.99 10.34 -1.03
CA PHE A 150 -9.52 11.02 -2.21
C PHE A 150 -10.85 10.36 -2.61
N PRO A 151 -12.01 10.97 -2.32
CA PRO A 151 -13.32 10.31 -2.44
C PRO A 151 -13.66 9.82 -3.85
N THR A 152 -13.00 10.37 -4.87
CA THR A 152 -13.22 9.98 -6.27
C THR A 152 -12.45 8.71 -6.66
N LYS A 153 -11.32 8.43 -5.99
CA LYS A 153 -10.41 7.32 -6.34
C LYS A 153 -10.44 6.17 -5.35
N VAL A 154 -10.92 6.40 -4.14
CA VAL A 154 -11.09 5.33 -3.14
C VAL A 154 -12.20 4.37 -3.57
N ILE A 155 -12.06 3.09 -3.24
CA ILE A 155 -13.08 2.09 -3.52
C ILE A 155 -14.39 2.36 -2.76
N ARG A 156 -15.52 2.04 -3.39
CA ARG A 156 -16.85 2.28 -2.80
C ARG A 156 -17.06 1.53 -1.48
N GLY A 157 -16.49 0.34 -1.34
CA GLY A 157 -16.52 -0.43 -0.11
C GLY A 157 -15.95 0.35 1.08
N TRP A 158 -14.86 1.09 0.88
CA TRP A 158 -14.26 1.94 1.91
C TRP A 158 -15.18 3.06 2.34
N LEU A 159 -15.76 3.79 1.39
CA LEU A 159 -16.70 4.90 1.67
C LEU A 159 -18.01 4.44 2.35
N SER A 160 -18.33 3.16 2.32
CA SER A 160 -19.55 2.61 2.91
C SER A 160 -19.37 2.07 4.33
N THR A 161 -18.16 2.20 4.90
CA THR A 161 -17.81 1.69 6.23
C THR A 161 -17.16 2.78 7.08
N ASP A 162 -17.01 2.51 8.37
CA ASP A 162 -16.30 3.31 9.37
C ASP A 162 -14.90 2.73 9.64
N ASP A 163 -14.19 3.29 10.62
CA ASP A 163 -12.81 2.89 10.94
C ASP A 163 -12.70 1.41 11.36
N GLU A 164 -13.70 0.85 12.06
CA GLU A 164 -13.74 -0.57 12.40
C GLU A 164 -13.94 -1.43 11.14
N GLY A 165 -14.82 -0.97 10.25
CA GLY A 165 -15.04 -1.59 8.94
C GLY A 165 -13.78 -1.54 8.06
N HIS A 166 -13.01 -0.46 8.07
CA HIS A 166 -11.73 -0.36 7.35
C HIS A 166 -10.72 -1.41 7.84
N CYS A 167 -10.60 -1.56 9.18
CA CYS A 167 -9.76 -2.62 9.75
C CYS A 167 -10.22 -4.02 9.31
N ALA A 168 -11.54 -4.27 9.32
CA ALA A 168 -12.10 -5.55 8.89
C ALA A 168 -11.87 -5.83 7.40
N ILE A 169 -11.97 -4.81 6.53
CA ILE A 169 -11.68 -4.92 5.09
C ILE A 169 -10.23 -5.35 4.89
N VAL A 170 -9.27 -4.64 5.48
CA VAL A 170 -7.84 -4.95 5.30
C VAL A 170 -7.50 -6.31 5.90
N ALA A 171 -8.01 -6.64 7.09
CA ALA A 171 -7.84 -7.97 7.68
C ALA A 171 -8.36 -9.08 6.76
N THR A 172 -9.50 -8.86 6.10
CA THR A 172 -10.07 -9.80 5.13
C THR A 172 -9.15 -9.99 3.92
N TYR A 173 -8.46 -8.95 3.43
CA TYR A 173 -7.48 -9.11 2.35
C TYR A 173 -6.34 -10.06 2.75
N PHE A 174 -5.82 -9.94 3.97
CA PHE A 174 -4.82 -10.87 4.50
C PHE A 174 -5.38 -12.29 4.63
N GLU A 175 -6.58 -12.46 5.19
CA GLU A 175 -7.20 -13.78 5.41
C GLU A 175 -7.50 -14.52 4.09
N LEU A 176 -7.84 -13.80 3.03
CA LEU A 176 -8.13 -14.37 1.72
C LEU A 176 -6.89 -14.62 0.86
N THR A 177 -5.74 -14.09 1.26
CA THR A 177 -4.49 -14.23 0.51
C THR A 177 -3.64 -15.33 1.10
N ALA A 178 -3.35 -16.36 0.30
CA ALA A 178 -2.43 -17.41 0.72
C ALA A 178 -1.01 -16.85 0.96
N GLY A 179 -0.36 -17.30 2.03
CA GLY A 179 1.01 -16.90 2.37
C GLY A 179 1.10 -15.91 3.54
N PHE A 180 0.01 -15.32 3.96
CA PHE A 180 -0.06 -14.51 5.18
C PHE A 180 -0.64 -15.31 6.35
N GLU A 181 -0.14 -15.01 7.55
CA GLU A 181 -0.82 -15.34 8.80
C GLU A 181 -1.94 -14.32 9.06
N ARG A 182 -2.72 -14.56 10.12
CA ARG A 182 -3.79 -13.63 10.50
C ARG A 182 -3.19 -12.25 10.82
N ALA A 183 -3.83 -11.20 10.31
CA ALA A 183 -3.47 -9.82 10.64
C ALA A 183 -3.64 -9.54 12.15
N THR A 184 -2.73 -8.78 12.73
CA THR A 184 -2.69 -8.40 14.15
C THR A 184 -2.71 -6.88 14.30
#